data_d70a7579e2787c2d63001a11bcc62e65
#
_entry.id   d70a7579e2787c2d63001a11bcc62e65
#
_cell.length_a   1.000
_cell.length_b   1.000
_cell.length_c   1.000
_cell.angle_alpha   90.00
_cell.angle_beta   90.00
_cell.angle_gamma   90.00
#
_symmetry.space_group_name_H-M   'P 1'
#
loop_
_entity.id
_entity.type
_entity.pdbx_description
1 polymer ?
#
loop_
_entity_poly.entity_id
_entity_poly.type
_entity_poly.pdbx_seq_one_letter_code
_entity_poly.pdbx_strand_id
1 'polypeptide(L)'
;MIDLDRETLVKMIDHTELSAHSGEKKIANLCDEARSFGFYAVCVNGAHTAYAAGRLAGSGVLVCAVAGFPLGAGTSSAKAFEAAEAVRNGASEIDMVINVGALRDKKFDFVRDDIRAVAEASGPALVKVILETGYLTDEEIVGGCKLSVEGGAQFVKTSTGFGAFGAFPEHVRLMRQTVGPAIGVKAAGGIKNFKEAWRLILAGASRLGLSASVGIVEGLSLYKFAPAAWLEEEIPCHICPSRFANLDKQPKAVYAYYKKKCLACPHLEKYNKYYE
;
A
#
# COMPACT_ATOMS: atom_id res chain seq x y z
N MET A 1 9.25 -21.56 -9.00
CA MET A 1 7.88 -21.48 -8.47
C MET A 1 8.02 -21.03 -7.03
N ILE A 2 7.40 -19.92 -6.61
CA ILE A 2 7.42 -19.53 -5.19
C ILE A 2 6.38 -20.41 -4.51
N ASP A 3 6.84 -21.29 -3.63
CA ASP A 3 5.95 -22.08 -2.78
C ASP A 3 5.53 -21.19 -1.61
N LEU A 4 4.33 -20.56 -1.72
CA LEU A 4 3.80 -19.67 -0.71
C LEU A 4 2.96 -20.47 0.28
N ASP A 5 3.54 -20.81 1.40
CA ASP A 5 2.81 -21.38 2.53
C ASP A 5 2.11 -20.31 3.39
N ARG A 6 1.27 -20.76 4.31
CA ARG A 6 0.54 -19.87 5.23
C ARG A 6 1.50 -19.07 6.11
N GLU A 7 2.57 -19.69 6.58
CA GLU A 7 3.53 -19.07 7.48
C GLU A 7 4.24 -17.90 6.79
N THR A 8 4.69 -18.10 5.57
CA THR A 8 5.29 -17.04 4.73
C THR A 8 4.28 -15.92 4.45
N LEU A 9 3.05 -16.25 4.06
CA LEU A 9 2.03 -15.26 3.74
C LEU A 9 1.73 -14.35 4.93
N VAL A 10 1.49 -14.89 6.14
CA VAL A 10 1.15 -14.08 7.31
C VAL A 10 2.28 -13.13 7.70
N LYS A 11 3.54 -13.50 7.45
CA LYS A 11 4.72 -12.64 7.66
C LYS A 11 4.92 -11.57 6.58
N MET A 12 4.10 -11.56 5.54
CA MET A 12 4.05 -10.49 4.54
C MET A 12 2.91 -9.49 4.83
N ILE A 13 2.10 -9.65 5.87
CA ILE A 13 0.88 -8.88 6.08
C ILE A 13 1.04 -7.84 7.18
N ASP A 14 0.75 -6.57 6.83
CA ASP A 14 0.39 -5.50 7.75
C ASP A 14 -1.14 -5.43 7.82
N HIS A 15 -1.73 -5.96 8.90
CA HIS A 15 -3.16 -5.94 9.14
C HIS A 15 -3.61 -4.52 9.47
N THR A 16 -4.50 -3.94 8.66
CA THR A 16 -4.64 -2.48 8.56
C THR A 16 -6.04 -2.00 8.92
N GLU A 17 -6.11 -1.00 9.81
CA GLU A 17 -7.33 -0.25 10.11
C GLU A 17 -7.00 1.25 10.22
N LEU A 18 -7.44 2.02 9.20
CA LEU A 18 -7.14 3.44 9.05
C LEU A 18 -8.39 4.31 8.87
N SER A 19 -9.59 3.72 9.03
CA SER A 19 -10.83 4.49 8.88
C SER A 19 -10.93 5.55 9.98
N ALA A 20 -11.32 6.77 9.61
CA ALA A 20 -11.41 7.91 10.54
C ALA A 20 -12.38 7.68 11.71
N HIS A 21 -13.37 6.81 11.54
CA HIS A 21 -14.38 6.48 12.53
C HIS A 21 -14.08 5.23 13.36
N SER A 22 -12.87 4.67 13.26
CA SER A 22 -12.49 3.48 14.02
C SER A 22 -12.17 3.84 15.47
N GLY A 23 -12.96 3.32 16.40
CA GLY A 23 -12.70 3.45 17.83
C GLY A 23 -11.89 2.27 18.39
N GLU A 24 -11.55 2.35 19.69
CA GLU A 24 -10.68 1.38 20.39
C GLU A 24 -11.12 -0.07 20.24
N LYS A 25 -12.43 -0.35 20.25
CA LYS A 25 -12.96 -1.71 20.08
C LYS A 25 -12.51 -2.33 18.74
N LYS A 26 -12.49 -1.52 17.67
CA LYS A 26 -12.07 -2.00 16.34
C LYS A 26 -10.56 -2.22 16.30
N ILE A 27 -9.79 -1.35 16.97
CA ILE A 27 -8.34 -1.53 17.09
C ILE A 27 -8.01 -2.73 17.99
N ALA A 28 -8.79 -2.97 19.06
CA ALA A 28 -8.63 -4.16 19.88
C ALA A 28 -8.80 -5.44 19.05
N ASN A 29 -9.87 -5.53 18.26
CA ASN A 29 -10.13 -6.67 17.37
C ASN A 29 -8.98 -6.86 16.35
N LEU A 30 -8.50 -5.76 15.74
CA LEU A 30 -7.35 -5.79 14.82
C LEU A 30 -6.12 -6.43 15.49
N CYS A 31 -5.82 -6.03 16.71
CA CYS A 31 -4.68 -6.58 17.48
C CYS A 31 -4.89 -8.06 17.83
N ASP A 32 -6.10 -8.44 18.23
CA ASP A 32 -6.41 -9.82 18.59
C ASP A 32 -6.34 -10.76 17.37
N GLU A 33 -6.84 -10.32 16.22
CA GLU A 33 -6.69 -11.03 14.94
C GLU A 33 -5.21 -11.14 14.56
N ALA A 34 -4.44 -10.05 14.65
CA ALA A 34 -3.03 -10.05 14.32
C ALA A 34 -2.21 -11.03 15.18
N ARG A 35 -2.50 -11.12 16.47
CA ARG A 35 -1.90 -12.11 17.39
C ARG A 35 -2.29 -13.53 17.01
N SER A 36 -3.57 -13.76 16.78
CA SER A 36 -4.12 -15.11 16.50
C SER A 36 -3.58 -15.70 15.20
N PHE A 37 -3.43 -14.86 14.16
CA PHE A 37 -2.93 -15.28 12.86
C PHE A 37 -1.41 -15.20 12.75
N GLY A 38 -0.74 -14.48 13.65
CA GLY A 38 0.69 -14.25 13.61
C GLY A 38 1.12 -13.31 12.49
N PHE A 39 0.30 -12.31 12.16
CA PHE A 39 0.65 -11.30 11.15
C PHE A 39 1.95 -10.58 11.52
N TYR A 40 2.60 -10.00 10.51
CA TYR A 40 3.88 -9.31 10.72
C TYR A 40 3.68 -8.03 11.53
N ALA A 41 2.70 -7.21 11.17
CA ALA A 41 2.39 -5.95 11.85
C ALA A 41 0.90 -5.64 11.81
N VAL A 42 0.47 -4.72 12.69
CA VAL A 42 -0.76 -3.94 12.49
C VAL A 42 -0.39 -2.56 11.94
N CYS A 43 -1.29 -1.94 11.16
CA CYS A 43 -1.11 -0.57 10.67
C CYS A 43 -2.30 0.28 11.09
N VAL A 44 -2.03 1.36 11.85
CA VAL A 44 -3.03 2.21 12.51
C VAL A 44 -2.75 3.71 12.33
N ASN A 45 -3.75 4.53 12.57
CA ASN A 45 -3.57 5.98 12.69
C ASN A 45 -2.78 6.32 13.98
N GLY A 46 -2.04 7.43 13.97
CA GLY A 46 -1.15 7.87 15.06
C GLY A 46 -1.82 7.86 16.44
N ALA A 47 -3.08 8.29 16.53
CA ALA A 47 -3.86 8.31 17.77
C ALA A 47 -4.04 6.92 18.43
N HIS A 48 -3.93 5.84 17.67
CA HIS A 48 -4.10 4.47 18.16
C HIS A 48 -2.78 3.74 18.42
N THR A 49 -1.63 4.38 18.14
CA THR A 49 -0.33 3.72 18.21
C THR A 49 -0.01 3.18 19.61
N ALA A 50 -0.11 4.02 20.64
CA ALA A 50 0.17 3.61 22.01
C ALA A 50 -0.76 2.48 22.49
N TYR A 51 -2.05 2.56 22.14
CA TYR A 51 -3.02 1.53 22.47
C TYR A 51 -2.68 0.19 21.79
N ALA A 52 -2.37 0.21 20.51
CA ALA A 52 -1.99 -1.00 19.76
C ALA A 52 -0.67 -1.59 20.29
N ALA A 53 0.33 -0.75 20.57
CA ALA A 53 1.62 -1.19 21.14
C ALA A 53 1.44 -1.89 22.49
N GLY A 54 0.60 -1.32 23.38
CA GLY A 54 0.29 -1.94 24.67
C GLY A 54 -0.39 -3.30 24.52
N ARG A 55 -1.36 -3.41 23.59
CA ARG A 55 -2.07 -4.68 23.34
C ARG A 55 -1.20 -5.76 22.70
N LEU A 56 -0.22 -5.38 21.92
CA LEU A 56 0.66 -6.30 21.19
C LEU A 56 1.97 -6.59 21.92
N ALA A 57 2.19 -6.03 23.10
CA ALA A 57 3.37 -6.28 23.89
C ALA A 57 3.61 -7.78 24.09
N GLY A 58 4.84 -8.25 23.81
CA GLY A 58 5.23 -9.66 23.94
C GLY A 58 4.68 -10.61 22.88
N SER A 59 3.88 -10.15 21.91
CA SER A 59 3.29 -11.00 20.86
C SER A 59 4.20 -11.25 19.65
N GLY A 60 5.23 -10.43 19.46
CA GLY A 60 6.06 -10.42 18.26
C GLY A 60 5.42 -9.75 17.03
N VAL A 61 4.17 -9.25 17.14
CA VAL A 61 3.51 -8.45 16.11
C VAL A 61 3.95 -6.99 16.24
N LEU A 62 4.43 -6.38 15.17
CA LEU A 62 4.91 -5.01 15.14
C LEU A 62 3.74 -4.00 15.01
N VAL A 63 4.00 -2.74 15.38
CA VAL A 63 3.08 -1.64 15.14
C VAL A 63 3.66 -0.73 14.08
N CYS A 64 2.90 -0.53 13.01
CA CYS A 64 3.12 0.48 11.98
C CYS A 64 2.15 1.63 12.20
N ALA A 65 2.63 2.87 12.15
CA ALA A 65 1.78 4.06 12.15
C ALA A 65 1.94 4.84 10.86
N VAL A 66 0.95 5.67 10.54
CA VAL A 66 0.99 6.52 9.33
C VAL A 66 1.44 7.94 9.69
N ALA A 67 2.09 8.64 8.72
CA ALA A 67 2.48 10.05 8.82
C ALA A 67 2.16 10.82 7.53
N GLY A 68 1.66 12.04 7.65
CA GLY A 68 1.18 12.85 6.52
C GLY A 68 -0.02 12.23 5.79
N PHE A 69 -0.75 11.38 6.46
CA PHE A 69 -1.75 10.49 5.86
C PHE A 69 -3.17 11.09 5.89
N PRO A 70 -3.99 10.92 4.81
CA PRO A 70 -3.65 10.19 3.58
C PRO A 70 -3.10 11.07 2.44
N LEU A 71 -3.01 12.38 2.60
CA LEU A 71 -2.82 13.32 1.49
C LEU A 71 -1.35 13.61 1.13
N GLY A 72 -0.43 13.46 2.07
CA GLY A 72 0.99 13.78 1.87
C GLY A 72 1.30 15.28 1.72
N ALA A 73 0.28 16.15 1.78
CA ALA A 73 0.35 17.58 1.46
C ALA A 73 0.69 18.49 2.67
N GLY A 74 0.96 17.91 3.83
CA GLY A 74 1.44 18.63 5.00
C GLY A 74 2.89 19.10 4.84
N THR A 75 3.34 19.93 5.80
CA THR A 75 4.75 20.36 5.84
C THR A 75 5.66 19.21 6.28
N SER A 76 6.92 19.24 5.86
CA SER A 76 7.91 18.23 6.26
C SER A 76 8.08 18.15 7.78
N SER A 77 8.06 19.30 8.47
CA SER A 77 8.13 19.35 9.94
C SER A 77 6.93 18.69 10.62
N ALA A 78 5.72 18.87 10.09
CA ALA A 78 4.53 18.20 10.62
C ALA A 78 4.62 16.68 10.46
N LYS A 79 4.98 16.19 9.28
CA LYS A 79 5.18 14.75 9.03
C LYS A 79 6.27 14.14 9.91
N ALA A 80 7.40 14.85 10.05
CA ALA A 80 8.51 14.43 10.92
C ALA A 80 8.05 14.36 12.40
N PHE A 81 7.27 15.34 12.85
CA PHE A 81 6.70 15.33 14.20
C PHE A 81 5.75 14.15 14.43
N GLU A 82 4.83 13.89 13.48
CA GLU A 82 3.92 12.74 13.53
C GLU A 82 4.69 11.43 13.62
N ALA A 83 5.75 11.27 12.81
CA ALA A 83 6.59 10.07 12.82
C ALA A 83 7.32 9.89 14.17
N ALA A 84 7.97 10.94 14.66
CA ALA A 84 8.66 10.92 15.95
C ALA A 84 7.70 10.60 17.11
N GLU A 85 6.50 11.18 17.10
CA GLU A 85 5.48 10.90 18.11
C GLU A 85 4.99 9.44 18.05
N ALA A 86 4.72 8.93 16.84
CA ALA A 86 4.34 7.54 16.67
C ALA A 86 5.41 6.57 17.18
N VAL A 87 6.69 6.84 16.92
CA VAL A 87 7.80 6.02 17.44
C VAL A 87 7.86 6.07 18.96
N ARG A 88 7.73 7.25 19.59
CA ARG A 88 7.65 7.38 21.06
C ARG A 88 6.48 6.59 21.64
N ASN A 89 5.39 6.46 20.89
CA ASN A 89 4.20 5.70 21.25
C ASN A 89 4.29 4.21 20.90
N GLY A 90 5.46 3.71 20.47
CA GLY A 90 5.72 2.29 20.25
C GLY A 90 5.60 1.80 18.82
N ALA A 91 5.52 2.69 17.82
CA ALA A 91 5.61 2.27 16.42
C ALA A 91 7.04 1.80 16.10
N SER A 92 7.15 0.67 15.43
CA SER A 92 8.41 0.13 14.88
C SER A 92 8.55 0.40 13.38
N GLU A 93 7.47 0.81 12.73
CA GLU A 93 7.42 1.13 11.30
C GLU A 93 6.54 2.38 11.07
N ILE A 94 6.93 3.20 10.10
CA ILE A 94 6.20 4.41 9.70
C ILE A 94 5.88 4.34 8.20
N ASP A 95 4.59 4.44 7.86
CA ASP A 95 4.12 4.58 6.47
C ASP A 95 3.85 6.08 6.21
N MET A 96 4.79 6.82 5.63
CA MET A 96 4.59 8.22 5.28
C MET A 96 4.04 8.38 3.87
N VAL A 97 3.25 9.43 3.63
CA VAL A 97 2.80 9.77 2.27
C VAL A 97 3.72 10.81 1.64
N ILE A 98 4.22 10.53 0.44
CA ILE A 98 5.03 11.47 -0.35
C ILE A 98 4.22 12.75 -0.67
N ASN A 99 4.89 13.87 -0.85
CA ASN A 99 4.21 15.06 -1.38
C ASN A 99 4.00 14.90 -2.90
N VAL A 100 2.83 14.35 -3.26
CA VAL A 100 2.47 14.04 -4.66
C VAL A 100 2.51 15.30 -5.53
N GLY A 101 2.00 16.43 -5.03
CA GLY A 101 2.01 17.69 -5.78
C GLY A 101 3.43 18.16 -6.11
N ALA A 102 4.31 18.15 -5.10
CA ALA A 102 5.71 18.53 -5.30
C ALA A 102 6.46 17.58 -6.24
N LEU A 103 6.19 16.27 -6.17
CA LEU A 103 6.76 15.28 -7.09
C LEU A 103 6.36 15.59 -8.55
N ARG A 104 5.08 15.86 -8.80
CA ARG A 104 4.56 16.21 -10.12
C ARG A 104 5.06 17.56 -10.63
N ASP A 105 5.29 18.50 -9.71
CA ASP A 105 5.94 19.79 -10.01
C ASP A 105 7.46 19.66 -10.24
N LYS A 106 8.01 18.43 -10.14
CA LYS A 106 9.45 18.12 -10.28
C LYS A 106 10.33 18.83 -9.24
N LYS A 107 9.79 19.14 -8.06
CA LYS A 107 10.54 19.71 -6.93
C LYS A 107 11.27 18.58 -6.18
N PHE A 108 12.19 17.93 -6.87
CA PHE A 108 12.82 16.68 -6.44
C PHE A 108 13.62 16.83 -5.13
N ASP A 109 14.37 17.91 -4.99
CA ASP A 109 15.10 18.17 -3.75
C ASP A 109 14.17 18.32 -2.55
N PHE A 110 13.06 19.06 -2.72
CA PHE A 110 12.05 19.18 -1.67
C PHE A 110 11.44 17.82 -1.30
N VAL A 111 11.10 17.00 -2.28
CA VAL A 111 10.51 15.66 -2.04
C VAL A 111 11.50 14.76 -1.32
N ARG A 112 12.76 14.74 -1.75
CA ARG A 112 13.82 13.95 -1.09
C ARG A 112 14.01 14.40 0.36
N ASP A 113 14.09 15.71 0.59
CA ASP A 113 14.35 16.28 1.91
C ASP A 113 13.14 16.15 2.85
N ASP A 114 11.90 16.17 2.33
CA ASP A 114 10.66 15.83 3.05
C ASP A 114 10.71 14.38 3.57
N ILE A 115 11.12 13.44 2.71
CA ILE A 115 11.27 12.02 3.09
C ILE A 115 12.41 11.86 4.11
N ARG A 116 13.54 12.52 3.91
CA ARG A 116 14.69 12.47 4.82
C ARG A 116 14.34 12.99 6.21
N ALA A 117 13.60 14.09 6.29
CA ALA A 117 13.15 14.63 7.57
C ALA A 117 12.30 13.62 8.37
N VAL A 118 11.44 12.86 7.69
CA VAL A 118 10.67 11.80 8.32
C VAL A 118 11.54 10.61 8.70
N ALA A 119 12.47 10.20 7.82
CA ALA A 119 13.37 9.08 8.09
C ALA A 119 14.26 9.36 9.31
N GLU A 120 14.85 10.55 9.40
CA GLU A 120 15.65 10.98 10.54
C GLU A 120 14.83 11.04 11.84
N ALA A 121 13.63 11.62 11.77
CA ALA A 121 12.73 11.72 12.92
C ALA A 121 12.20 10.36 13.41
N SER A 122 12.14 9.36 12.53
CA SER A 122 11.75 8.00 12.85
C SER A 122 12.82 7.20 13.59
N GLY A 123 14.07 7.68 13.61
CA GLY A 123 15.18 7.02 14.31
C GLY A 123 15.36 5.56 13.85
N PRO A 124 15.21 4.57 14.77
CA PRO A 124 15.39 3.16 14.43
C PRO A 124 14.19 2.54 13.70
N ALA A 125 13.05 3.23 13.63
CA ALA A 125 11.85 2.68 12.99
C ALA A 125 11.99 2.66 11.46
N LEU A 126 11.52 1.58 10.85
CA LEU A 126 11.55 1.41 9.41
C LEU A 126 10.55 2.37 8.72
N VAL A 127 11.00 3.09 7.69
CA VAL A 127 10.16 4.03 6.94
C VAL A 127 9.77 3.44 5.58
N LYS A 128 8.46 3.53 5.28
CA LYS A 128 7.88 3.17 3.99
C LYS A 128 7.25 4.41 3.38
N VAL A 129 7.59 4.73 2.13
CA VAL A 129 7.04 5.89 1.42
C VAL A 129 5.90 5.47 0.52
N ILE A 130 4.70 5.98 0.81
CA ILE A 130 3.51 5.80 0.00
C ILE A 130 3.59 6.78 -1.17
N LEU A 131 3.72 6.25 -2.39
CA LEU A 131 3.81 7.06 -3.60
C LEU A 131 2.45 7.56 -4.07
N GLU A 132 1.36 6.89 -3.71
CA GLU A 132 -0.01 7.07 -4.22
C GLU A 132 -0.03 6.95 -5.75
N THR A 133 0.41 5.81 -6.22
CA THR A 133 0.66 5.52 -7.64
C THR A 133 -0.53 5.78 -8.56
N GLY A 134 -1.74 5.82 -8.02
CA GLY A 134 -2.95 6.16 -8.77
C GLY A 134 -3.00 7.59 -9.32
N TYR A 135 -2.14 8.48 -8.83
CA TYR A 135 -2.02 9.87 -9.30
C TYR A 135 -0.80 10.12 -10.18
N LEU A 136 0.04 9.11 -10.41
CA LEU A 136 1.36 9.23 -11.02
C LEU A 136 1.45 8.55 -12.37
N THR A 137 2.28 9.08 -13.26
CA THR A 137 2.77 8.36 -14.45
C THR A 137 3.83 7.35 -14.06
N ASP A 138 4.19 6.45 -14.99
CA ASP A 138 5.25 5.48 -14.78
C ASP A 138 6.61 6.17 -14.49
N GLU A 139 6.91 7.28 -15.17
CA GLU A 139 8.12 8.07 -14.92
C GLU A 139 8.10 8.73 -13.54
N GLU A 140 6.95 9.21 -13.10
CA GLU A 140 6.78 9.80 -11.77
C GLU A 140 6.89 8.72 -10.67
N ILE A 141 6.38 7.49 -10.91
CA ILE A 141 6.57 6.35 -10.01
C ILE A 141 8.05 6.00 -9.87
N VAL A 142 8.78 5.93 -10.99
CA VAL A 142 10.24 5.69 -10.99
C VAL A 142 10.97 6.79 -10.24
N GLY A 143 10.63 8.06 -10.49
CA GLY A 143 11.20 9.21 -9.79
C GLY A 143 10.94 9.15 -8.29
N GLY A 144 9.68 8.90 -7.89
CA GLY A 144 9.29 8.77 -6.49
C GLY A 144 10.00 7.62 -5.76
N CYS A 145 10.18 6.48 -6.44
CA CYS A 145 10.96 5.37 -5.92
C CYS A 145 12.41 5.75 -5.62
N LYS A 146 13.11 6.42 -6.57
CA LYS A 146 14.48 6.84 -6.40
C LYS A 146 14.64 7.84 -5.26
N LEU A 147 13.78 8.87 -5.25
CA LEU A 147 13.77 9.89 -4.19
C LEU A 147 13.49 9.28 -2.81
N SER A 148 12.64 8.24 -2.75
CA SER A 148 12.37 7.53 -1.49
C SER A 148 13.62 6.86 -0.94
N VAL A 149 14.38 6.18 -1.80
CA VAL A 149 15.65 5.54 -1.41
C VAL A 149 16.69 6.58 -1.02
N GLU A 150 16.86 7.65 -1.80
CA GLU A 150 17.77 8.76 -1.53
C GLU A 150 17.43 9.50 -0.24
N GLY A 151 16.15 9.58 0.12
CA GLY A 151 15.64 10.12 1.37
C GLY A 151 15.80 9.19 2.58
N GLY A 152 16.31 7.96 2.38
CA GLY A 152 16.59 7.02 3.47
C GLY A 152 15.46 6.04 3.81
N ALA A 153 14.45 5.90 2.94
CA ALA A 153 13.39 4.92 3.15
C ALA A 153 13.86 3.49 2.84
N GLN A 154 13.38 2.52 3.62
CA GLN A 154 13.66 1.09 3.43
C GLN A 154 12.58 0.40 2.60
N PHE A 155 11.42 1.04 2.40
CA PHE A 155 10.33 0.55 1.58
C PHE A 155 9.74 1.67 0.71
N VAL A 156 9.23 1.27 -0.45
CA VAL A 156 8.25 2.05 -1.23
C VAL A 156 6.89 1.34 -1.16
N LYS A 157 5.80 2.10 -1.07
CA LYS A 157 4.44 1.59 -0.97
C LYS A 157 3.56 2.18 -2.07
N THR A 158 2.64 1.39 -2.61
CA THR A 158 1.81 1.83 -3.73
C THR A 158 0.83 2.92 -3.35
N SER A 159 -0.03 2.69 -2.36
CA SER A 159 -1.25 3.48 -2.19
C SER A 159 -1.65 3.61 -0.72
N THR A 160 -2.40 4.67 -0.41
CA THR A 160 -3.03 4.87 0.91
C THR A 160 -4.26 3.98 1.10
N GLY A 161 -4.97 3.67 0.02
CA GLY A 161 -6.31 3.07 0.03
C GLY A 161 -7.45 4.09 0.10
N PHE A 162 -7.14 5.39 0.21
CA PHE A 162 -8.09 6.51 0.23
C PHE A 162 -8.09 7.30 -1.09
N GLY A 163 -7.12 7.05 -1.96
CA GLY A 163 -7.07 7.60 -3.31
C GLY A 163 -8.04 6.91 -4.27
N ALA A 164 -8.03 7.35 -5.53
CA ALA A 164 -8.92 6.81 -6.56
C ALA A 164 -8.65 5.34 -6.89
N PHE A 165 -7.41 4.88 -6.70
CA PHE A 165 -6.95 3.55 -7.08
C PHE A 165 -6.14 2.88 -5.96
N GLY A 166 -6.12 1.54 -5.98
CA GLY A 166 -5.31 0.73 -5.09
C GLY A 166 -4.01 0.23 -5.75
N ALA A 167 -3.51 -0.91 -5.30
CA ALA A 167 -2.32 -1.54 -5.84
C ALA A 167 -2.58 -2.24 -7.18
N PHE A 168 -1.70 -2.00 -8.17
CA PHE A 168 -1.69 -2.71 -9.45
C PHE A 168 -0.41 -3.52 -9.59
N PRO A 169 -0.48 -4.76 -10.12
CA PRO A 169 0.69 -5.58 -10.36
C PRO A 169 1.74 -4.90 -11.25
N GLU A 170 1.30 -4.11 -12.24
CA GLU A 170 2.17 -3.38 -13.15
C GLU A 170 3.02 -2.33 -12.40
N HIS A 171 2.37 -1.55 -11.52
CA HIS A 171 3.08 -0.57 -10.69
C HIS A 171 4.03 -1.25 -9.70
N VAL A 172 3.60 -2.35 -9.06
CA VAL A 172 4.46 -3.12 -8.15
C VAL A 172 5.70 -3.65 -8.88
N ARG A 173 5.53 -4.17 -10.11
CA ARG A 173 6.65 -4.64 -10.94
C ARG A 173 7.61 -3.51 -11.29
N LEU A 174 7.06 -2.35 -11.71
CA LEU A 174 7.84 -1.16 -12.02
C LEU A 174 8.63 -0.68 -10.79
N MET A 175 7.98 -0.58 -9.64
CA MET A 175 8.61 -0.21 -8.36
C MET A 175 9.73 -1.20 -8.00
N ARG A 176 9.47 -2.52 -8.09
CA ARG A 176 10.46 -3.55 -7.81
C ARG A 176 11.68 -3.46 -8.73
N GLN A 177 11.46 -3.27 -10.03
CA GLN A 177 12.53 -3.07 -11.01
C GLN A 177 13.36 -1.82 -10.71
N THR A 178 12.71 -0.76 -10.24
CA THR A 178 13.37 0.52 -9.93
C THR A 178 14.23 0.45 -8.68
N VAL A 179 13.72 -0.16 -7.60
CA VAL A 179 14.41 -0.14 -6.30
C VAL A 179 15.32 -1.35 -6.08
N GLY A 180 15.26 -2.35 -6.95
CA GLY A 180 16.05 -3.59 -6.80
C GLY A 180 15.62 -4.46 -5.61
N PRO A 181 16.38 -5.52 -5.30
CA PRO A 181 16.00 -6.50 -4.28
C PRO A 181 16.19 -6.03 -2.83
N ALA A 182 17.06 -5.05 -2.59
CA ALA A 182 17.43 -4.61 -1.24
C ALA A 182 16.35 -3.75 -0.56
N ILE A 183 15.53 -3.05 -1.34
CA ILE A 183 14.45 -2.19 -0.83
C ILE A 183 13.12 -2.94 -0.88
N GLY A 184 12.33 -2.84 0.19
CA GLY A 184 11.02 -3.47 0.23
C GLY A 184 10.01 -2.79 -0.71
N VAL A 185 9.06 -3.56 -1.23
CA VAL A 185 7.89 -3.04 -1.95
C VAL A 185 6.63 -3.50 -1.22
N LYS A 186 5.84 -2.54 -0.73
CA LYS A 186 4.55 -2.81 -0.08
C LYS A 186 3.41 -2.49 -1.04
N ALA A 187 2.58 -3.48 -1.32
CA ALA A 187 1.34 -3.29 -2.06
C ALA A 187 0.18 -3.07 -1.08
N ALA A 188 -0.62 -2.04 -1.27
CA ALA A 188 -1.75 -1.71 -0.42
C ALA A 188 -2.87 -1.01 -1.19
N GLY A 189 -4.10 -1.13 -0.70
CA GLY A 189 -5.31 -0.54 -1.29
C GLY A 189 -5.99 -1.47 -2.28
N GLY A 190 -7.27 -1.74 -2.04
CA GLY A 190 -8.13 -2.48 -2.95
C GLY A 190 -7.95 -4.00 -2.99
N ILE A 191 -7.09 -4.58 -2.15
CA ILE A 191 -6.80 -6.03 -2.13
C ILE A 191 -7.84 -6.73 -1.26
N LYS A 192 -8.70 -7.55 -1.86
CA LYS A 192 -9.88 -8.13 -1.21
C LYS A 192 -9.86 -9.65 -1.08
N ASN A 193 -9.03 -10.33 -1.86
CA ASN A 193 -8.97 -11.79 -1.89
C ASN A 193 -7.54 -12.29 -2.14
N PHE A 194 -7.33 -13.59 -1.94
CA PHE A 194 -6.03 -14.23 -2.10
C PHE A 194 -5.47 -14.10 -3.53
N LYS A 195 -6.31 -14.21 -4.57
CA LYS A 195 -5.87 -14.12 -5.97
C LYS A 195 -5.23 -12.74 -6.27
N GLU A 196 -5.85 -11.66 -5.77
CA GLU A 196 -5.30 -10.29 -5.90
C GLU A 196 -3.98 -10.15 -5.14
N ALA A 197 -3.93 -10.63 -3.88
CA ALA A 197 -2.72 -10.63 -3.08
C ALA A 197 -1.58 -11.42 -3.76
N TRP A 198 -1.88 -12.59 -4.28
CA TRP A 198 -0.93 -13.44 -4.98
C TRP A 198 -0.31 -12.79 -6.21
N ARG A 199 -1.15 -12.12 -7.04
CA ARG A 199 -0.67 -11.38 -8.21
C ARG A 199 0.32 -10.28 -7.85
N LEU A 200 0.09 -9.58 -6.75
CA LEU A 200 0.97 -8.52 -6.26
C LEU A 200 2.29 -9.09 -5.73
N ILE A 201 2.25 -10.24 -5.03
CA ILE A 201 3.46 -10.95 -4.60
C ILE A 201 4.29 -11.39 -5.81
N LEU A 202 3.67 -11.99 -6.81
CA LEU A 202 4.34 -12.38 -8.06
C LEU A 202 4.90 -11.19 -8.84
N ALA A 203 4.28 -10.02 -8.71
CA ALA A 203 4.79 -8.78 -9.29
C ALA A 203 6.00 -8.21 -8.54
N GLY A 204 6.33 -8.73 -7.34
CA GLY A 204 7.49 -8.34 -6.57
C GLY A 204 7.20 -7.64 -5.25
N ALA A 205 5.93 -7.63 -4.77
CA ALA A 205 5.64 -7.15 -3.43
C ALA A 205 6.26 -8.09 -2.38
N SER A 206 6.95 -7.50 -1.40
CA SER A 206 7.49 -8.18 -0.23
C SER A 206 6.67 -7.93 1.04
N ARG A 207 5.67 -7.05 0.96
CA ARG A 207 4.74 -6.72 2.03
C ARG A 207 3.36 -6.38 1.45
N LEU A 208 2.32 -6.68 2.18
CA LEU A 208 0.93 -6.37 1.81
C LEU A 208 0.25 -5.58 2.93
N GLY A 209 -0.38 -4.46 2.57
CA GLY A 209 -1.24 -3.70 3.49
C GLY A 209 -2.71 -4.06 3.26
N LEU A 210 -3.32 -4.77 4.20
CA LEU A 210 -4.63 -5.40 4.01
C LEU A 210 -5.58 -5.09 5.17
N SER A 211 -6.83 -4.73 4.85
CA SER A 211 -7.93 -4.73 5.82
C SER A 211 -8.69 -6.07 5.84
N ALA A 212 -8.58 -6.88 4.76
CA ALA A 212 -9.25 -8.17 4.63
C ALA A 212 -8.29 -9.36 4.91
N SER A 213 -7.28 -9.17 5.78
CA SER A 213 -6.17 -10.11 6.00
C SER A 213 -6.63 -11.51 6.37
N VAL A 214 -7.58 -11.62 7.29
CA VAL A 214 -8.13 -12.91 7.78
C VAL A 214 -8.69 -13.71 6.61
N GLY A 215 -9.64 -13.14 5.87
CA GLY A 215 -10.26 -13.82 4.73
C GLY A 215 -9.28 -14.17 3.61
N ILE A 216 -8.22 -13.38 3.42
CA ILE A 216 -7.17 -13.66 2.44
C ILE A 216 -6.33 -14.87 2.85
N VAL A 217 -5.96 -14.96 4.14
CA VAL A 217 -5.19 -16.10 4.66
C VAL A 217 -6.02 -17.38 4.71
N GLU A 218 -7.29 -17.30 5.09
CA GLU A 218 -8.22 -18.43 5.05
C GLU A 218 -8.45 -18.89 3.61
N GLY A 219 -8.55 -17.95 2.68
CA GLY A 219 -8.67 -18.21 1.25
C GLY A 219 -7.50 -19.00 0.67
N LEU A 220 -6.28 -18.93 1.24
CA LEU A 220 -5.11 -19.68 0.77
C LEU A 220 -5.40 -21.20 0.69
N SER A 221 -6.15 -21.74 1.64
CA SER A 221 -6.48 -23.17 1.67
C SER A 221 -7.31 -23.63 0.47
N LEU A 222 -8.11 -22.72 -0.11
CA LEU A 222 -8.94 -23.00 -1.28
C LEU A 222 -8.11 -23.06 -2.57
N TYR A 223 -6.89 -22.52 -2.54
CA TYR A 223 -6.04 -22.31 -3.72
C TYR A 223 -4.78 -23.16 -3.73
N LYS A 224 -4.63 -24.13 -2.82
CA LYS A 224 -3.47 -25.07 -2.75
C LYS A 224 -3.16 -25.80 -4.07
N PHE A 225 -4.04 -25.72 -5.05
CA PHE A 225 -3.94 -26.39 -6.34
C PHE A 225 -4.08 -25.45 -7.55
N ALA A 226 -4.00 -24.12 -7.34
CA ALA A 226 -4.14 -23.19 -8.45
C ALA A 226 -2.81 -23.05 -9.22
N PRO A 227 -2.75 -23.58 -10.45
CA PRO A 227 -1.54 -23.61 -11.25
C PRO A 227 -1.23 -22.26 -11.89
N ALA A 228 -0.12 -22.23 -12.64
CA ALA A 228 0.34 -21.13 -13.50
C ALA A 228 -0.73 -20.50 -14.43
N ALA A 229 -1.83 -21.20 -14.72
CA ALA A 229 -2.98 -20.68 -15.48
C ALA A 229 -3.61 -19.40 -14.91
N TRP A 230 -3.40 -19.13 -13.62
CA TRP A 230 -3.87 -17.84 -13.02
C TRP A 230 -3.04 -16.64 -13.42
N LEU A 231 -1.86 -16.87 -13.96
CA LEU A 231 -0.99 -15.80 -14.49
C LEU A 231 -1.46 -15.32 -15.87
N GLU A 232 -2.19 -16.17 -16.60
CA GLU A 232 -2.66 -15.91 -17.97
C GLU A 232 -4.09 -15.40 -18.02
N GLU A 233 -4.90 -15.60 -16.97
CA GLU A 233 -6.22 -15.00 -16.92
C GLU A 233 -6.11 -13.48 -16.81
N GLU A 234 -6.61 -12.81 -17.83
CA GLU A 234 -6.83 -11.37 -17.90
C GLU A 234 -7.40 -10.86 -16.57
N ILE A 235 -6.92 -9.71 -16.11
CA ILE A 235 -7.40 -9.04 -14.89
C ILE A 235 -8.92 -8.98 -14.96
N PRO A 236 -9.66 -9.76 -14.13
CA PRO A 236 -11.10 -9.70 -14.18
C PRO A 236 -11.55 -8.30 -13.81
N CYS A 237 -12.59 -7.82 -14.49
CA CYS A 237 -13.20 -6.50 -14.40
C CYS A 237 -13.71 -6.06 -13.01
N HIS A 238 -13.05 -6.36 -11.89
CA HIS A 238 -13.37 -5.66 -10.64
C HIS A 238 -12.84 -4.23 -10.63
N ILE A 239 -12.03 -3.91 -11.62
CA ILE A 239 -11.68 -2.54 -12.00
C ILE A 239 -12.67 -2.12 -13.08
N CYS A 240 -13.94 -2.44 -12.86
CA CYS A 240 -14.99 -2.09 -13.79
C CYS A 240 -15.25 -0.58 -13.78
N PRO A 241 -15.58 -0.02 -14.94
CA PRO A 241 -15.92 1.40 -15.16
C PRO A 241 -16.91 2.03 -14.18
N SER A 242 -17.77 1.26 -13.52
CA SER A 242 -18.67 1.83 -12.50
C SER A 242 -17.94 2.49 -11.31
N ARG A 243 -16.66 2.17 -11.08
CA ARG A 243 -15.77 2.90 -10.17
C ARG A 243 -15.04 4.06 -10.85
N PHE A 244 -15.07 4.11 -12.16
CA PHE A 244 -14.42 5.11 -13.00
C PHE A 244 -15.42 6.09 -13.62
N ALA A 245 -16.61 6.23 -13.04
CA ALA A 245 -17.64 7.18 -13.48
C ALA A 245 -17.16 8.64 -13.64
N ASN A 246 -15.92 8.94 -13.24
CA ASN A 246 -15.23 10.21 -13.42
C ASN A 246 -13.87 10.02 -14.07
N LEU A 247 -13.70 9.04 -14.96
CA LEU A 247 -12.42 8.77 -15.62
C LEU A 247 -11.92 10.01 -16.40
N ASP A 248 -12.84 10.77 -17.00
CA ASP A 248 -12.62 12.04 -17.68
C ASP A 248 -12.04 13.13 -16.76
N LYS A 249 -12.28 13.04 -15.46
CA LYS A 249 -11.74 13.94 -14.43
C LYS A 249 -10.38 13.51 -13.88
N GLN A 250 -9.88 12.34 -14.31
CA GLN A 250 -8.57 11.84 -13.89
C GLN A 250 -7.44 12.49 -14.69
N PRO A 251 -6.20 12.50 -14.17
CA PRO A 251 -5.03 12.93 -14.94
C PRO A 251 -4.94 12.21 -16.29
N LYS A 252 -4.57 12.92 -17.34
CA LYS A 252 -4.56 12.38 -18.72
C LYS A 252 -3.84 11.04 -18.87
N ALA A 253 -2.75 10.82 -18.13
CA ALA A 253 -2.01 9.57 -18.16
C ALA A 253 -2.84 8.41 -17.59
N VAL A 254 -3.53 8.63 -16.48
CA VAL A 254 -4.44 7.66 -15.84
C VAL A 254 -5.60 7.35 -16.78
N TYR A 255 -6.21 8.37 -17.36
CA TYR A 255 -7.27 8.22 -18.36
C TYR A 255 -6.81 7.39 -19.57
N ALA A 256 -5.65 7.72 -20.15
CA ALA A 256 -5.10 7.03 -21.33
C ALA A 256 -4.80 5.55 -21.04
N TYR A 257 -4.21 5.26 -19.87
CA TYR A 257 -3.90 3.90 -19.43
C TYR A 257 -5.16 3.04 -19.32
N TYR A 258 -6.18 3.53 -18.60
CA TYR A 258 -7.42 2.78 -18.42
C TYR A 258 -8.27 2.73 -19.68
N LYS A 259 -8.30 3.79 -20.48
CA LYS A 259 -8.96 3.77 -21.79
C LYS A 259 -8.41 2.68 -22.70
N LYS A 260 -7.08 2.52 -22.75
CA LYS A 260 -6.44 1.44 -23.52
C LYS A 260 -6.80 0.06 -22.98
N LYS A 261 -6.82 -0.13 -21.66
CA LYS A 261 -7.21 -1.39 -21.01
C LYS A 261 -8.69 -1.70 -21.18
N CYS A 262 -9.58 -0.69 -21.06
CA CYS A 262 -11.02 -0.85 -21.27
C CYS A 262 -11.37 -1.17 -22.72
N LEU A 263 -10.70 -0.58 -23.71
CA LEU A 263 -10.92 -0.88 -25.13
C LEU A 263 -10.56 -2.31 -25.51
N ALA A 264 -9.65 -2.95 -24.76
CA ALA A 264 -9.30 -4.36 -24.93
C ALA A 264 -10.18 -5.30 -24.07
N CYS A 265 -11.16 -4.78 -23.32
CA CYS A 265 -11.98 -5.58 -22.42
C CYS A 265 -13.07 -6.34 -23.20
N PRO A 266 -13.16 -7.68 -23.09
CA PRO A 266 -14.22 -8.46 -23.77
C PRO A 266 -15.65 -8.18 -23.25
N HIS A 267 -15.76 -7.41 -22.16
CA HIS A 267 -17.05 -7.01 -21.59
C HIS A 267 -17.43 -5.55 -21.87
N LEU A 268 -16.69 -4.86 -22.77
CA LEU A 268 -16.93 -3.44 -23.07
C LEU A 268 -18.36 -3.16 -23.52
N GLU A 269 -18.95 -4.02 -24.36
CA GLU A 269 -20.33 -3.88 -24.84
C GLU A 269 -21.37 -3.84 -23.73
N LYS A 270 -21.12 -4.58 -22.61
CA LYS A 270 -22.03 -4.61 -21.47
C LYS A 270 -22.04 -3.29 -20.68
N TYR A 271 -21.01 -2.48 -20.84
CA TYR A 271 -20.80 -1.23 -20.12
C TYR A 271 -20.96 0.04 -20.96
N ASN A 272 -21.00 -0.07 -22.28
CA ASN A 272 -21.27 1.08 -23.18
C ASN A 272 -22.60 1.78 -22.87
N LYS A 273 -23.58 1.08 -22.26
CA LYS A 273 -24.85 1.67 -21.81
C LYS A 273 -24.72 2.73 -20.70
N TYR A 274 -23.56 2.88 -20.07
CA TYR A 274 -23.32 3.84 -19.00
C TYR A 274 -22.49 5.05 -19.45
N TYR A 275 -22.13 5.09 -20.74
CA TYR A 275 -21.28 6.15 -21.33
C TYR A 275 -21.96 6.89 -22.50
N GLU A 276 -23.19 6.52 -22.87
CA GLU A 276 -24.10 7.31 -23.68
C GLU A 276 -25.03 8.14 -22.74
#